data_f04c099062248613a2551c8dffef69bf
#
_entry.id   f04c099062248613a2551c8dffef69bf
#
_cell.length_a   1.000
_cell.length_b   1.000
_cell.length_c   1.000
_cell.angle_alpha   90.00
_cell.angle_beta   90.00
_cell.angle_gamma   90.00
#
_symmetry.space_group_name_H-M   'P 1'
#
loop_
_entity.id
_entity.type
_entity.pdbx_description
1 polymer ?
#
loop_
_entity_poly.entity_id
_entity_poly.type
_entity_poly.pdbx_seq_one_letter_code
_entity_poly.pdbx_strand_id
1 'polypeptide(L)'
;VSVVTEDWRWRMVTPLKGDAASIPINAEARKIVDAWDPAKDEAAGLQCRAYGAPAIMRVPGRLRISWLNDNTLKVETDAGTQTRLFHFGGQAPAGGKPTWQGYSAARWEAGQAARGSPGLGLGLAPREGTRSRSLEVVTTQLSPGYLRKNGVPYSGRTTLTEYYDRFTEPTGEEWFTVTTIVADPVYLYIPFVTTTDFKKERDGSRWHATPCSAR
;
A
#
# COMPACT_ATOMS: atom_id res chain seq x y z
N VAL A 1 -0.09 -14.61 -2.48
CA VAL A 1 0.58 -14.16 -1.24
C VAL A 1 -0.44 -13.75 -0.21
N SER A 2 -0.12 -13.86 1.04
CA SER A 2 -0.97 -13.47 2.16
C SER A 2 -0.26 -12.47 3.08
N VAL A 3 -1.05 -11.62 3.74
CA VAL A 3 -0.52 -10.67 4.73
C VAL A 3 -0.11 -11.41 5.99
N VAL A 4 1.12 -11.20 6.45
CA VAL A 4 1.57 -11.65 7.76
C VAL A 4 1.15 -10.68 8.83
N THR A 5 0.68 -11.22 9.94
CA THR A 5 0.18 -10.44 11.06
C THR A 5 1.32 -10.03 11.96
N GLU A 6 1.71 -8.78 11.94
CA GLU A 6 2.71 -8.28 12.89
C GLU A 6 2.08 -7.54 14.06
N ASP A 7 1.53 -6.36 13.85
CA ASP A 7 0.90 -5.58 14.91
C ASP A 7 -0.53 -5.20 14.52
N TRP A 8 -1.51 -5.48 15.40
CA TRP A 8 -2.91 -5.16 15.20
C TRP A 8 -3.15 -3.66 14.96
N ARG A 9 -2.33 -2.79 15.50
CA ARG A 9 -2.46 -1.32 15.35
C ARG A 9 -2.17 -0.84 13.93
N TRP A 10 -1.36 -1.58 13.18
CA TRP A 10 -0.97 -1.23 11.82
C TRP A 10 -1.90 -1.84 10.79
N ARG A 11 -2.77 -2.73 11.21
CA ARG A 11 -3.73 -3.41 10.35
C ARG A 11 -5.04 -2.65 10.30
N MET A 12 -5.73 -2.87 9.20
CA MET A 12 -7.10 -2.41 8.99
C MET A 12 -8.13 -3.30 9.73
N VAL A 13 -7.75 -3.86 10.86
CA VAL A 13 -8.66 -4.64 11.71
C VAL A 13 -9.46 -3.65 12.53
N THR A 14 -10.57 -3.21 12.03
CA THR A 14 -11.61 -2.40 12.70
C THR A 14 -11.13 -1.63 13.93
N PRO A 15 -10.31 -0.58 13.76
CA PRO A 15 -9.86 0.22 14.89
C PRO A 15 -11.06 0.94 15.49
N LEU A 16 -10.98 1.25 16.78
CA LEU A 16 -12.03 1.99 17.47
C LEU A 16 -12.29 3.33 16.78
N LYS A 17 -13.57 3.77 16.82
CA LYS A 17 -13.93 5.13 16.38
C LYS A 17 -13.05 6.14 17.10
N GLY A 18 -12.53 7.12 16.37
CA GLY A 18 -11.66 8.15 16.93
C GLY A 18 -10.18 7.75 17.09
N ASP A 19 -9.83 6.47 16.95
CA ASP A 19 -8.44 6.03 17.05
C ASP A 19 -7.65 6.38 15.77
N ALA A 20 -6.88 7.46 15.86
CA ALA A 20 -5.91 7.85 14.85
C ALA A 20 -4.47 7.75 15.37
N ALA A 21 -4.23 6.93 16.39
CA ALA A 21 -2.89 6.74 16.93
C ALA A 21 -1.90 6.37 15.84
N SER A 22 -0.70 6.97 15.90
CA SER A 22 0.39 6.77 14.94
C SER A 22 0.17 7.34 13.54
N ILE A 23 -0.98 7.99 13.25
CA ILE A 23 -1.17 8.71 11.99
C ILE A 23 -1.05 10.22 12.27
N PRO A 24 -0.16 10.95 11.58
CA PRO A 24 0.11 12.36 11.86
C PRO A 24 -0.97 13.28 11.27
N ILE A 25 -2.23 13.09 11.68
CA ILE A 25 -3.37 13.85 11.18
C ILE A 25 -3.43 15.25 11.79
N ASN A 26 -3.88 16.21 10.99
CA ASN A 26 -4.15 17.57 11.46
C ASN A 26 -5.55 17.72 12.08
N ALA A 27 -5.88 18.94 12.55
CA ALA A 27 -7.15 19.23 13.21
C ALA A 27 -8.37 19.03 12.29
N GLU A 28 -8.25 19.29 11.00
CA GLU A 28 -9.35 19.09 10.03
C GLU A 28 -9.64 17.59 9.83
N ALA A 29 -8.59 16.78 9.68
CA ALA A 29 -8.75 15.34 9.62
C ALA A 29 -9.35 14.79 10.93
N ARG A 30 -8.97 15.33 12.10
CA ARG A 30 -9.54 14.94 13.39
C ARG A 30 -11.05 15.12 13.43
N LYS A 31 -11.57 16.22 12.94
CA LYS A 31 -13.03 16.48 12.86
C LYS A 31 -13.75 15.39 12.04
N ILE A 32 -13.15 14.95 10.94
CA ILE A 32 -13.71 13.90 10.09
C ILE A 32 -13.72 12.56 10.82
N VAL A 33 -12.61 12.20 11.48
CA VAL A 33 -12.50 10.96 12.28
C VAL A 33 -13.56 10.92 13.38
N ASP A 34 -13.74 12.02 14.11
CA ASP A 34 -14.69 12.10 15.22
C ASP A 34 -16.15 12.04 14.75
N ALA A 35 -16.43 12.60 13.56
CA ALA A 35 -17.75 12.61 12.95
C ALA A 35 -18.06 11.32 12.14
N TRP A 36 -17.08 10.44 11.92
CA TRP A 36 -17.24 9.27 11.07
C TRP A 36 -18.33 8.32 11.58
N ASP A 37 -19.13 7.83 10.64
CA ASP A 37 -20.21 6.89 10.89
C ASP A 37 -20.26 5.87 9.74
N PRO A 38 -19.93 4.59 10.00
CA PRO A 38 -19.90 3.56 8.96
C PRO A 38 -21.29 3.32 8.32
N ALA A 39 -22.39 3.52 9.08
CA ALA A 39 -23.72 3.32 8.52
C ALA A 39 -24.05 4.36 7.45
N LYS A 40 -23.53 5.59 7.58
CA LYS A 40 -23.68 6.63 6.55
C LYS A 40 -22.88 6.28 5.29
N ASP A 41 -21.68 5.76 5.42
CA ASP A 41 -20.87 5.32 4.28
C ASP A 41 -21.55 4.14 3.56
N GLU A 42 -22.09 3.17 4.29
CA GLU A 42 -22.84 2.04 3.72
C GLU A 42 -24.08 2.50 2.98
N ALA A 43 -24.89 3.36 3.59
CA ALA A 43 -26.11 3.91 2.98
C ALA A 43 -25.81 4.73 1.71
N ALA A 44 -24.66 5.36 1.65
CA ALA A 44 -24.21 6.14 0.49
C ALA A 44 -23.44 5.30 -0.58
N GLY A 45 -23.28 3.98 -0.39
CA GLY A 45 -22.51 3.12 -1.29
C GLY A 45 -21.00 3.39 -1.23
N LEU A 46 -20.49 3.93 -0.13
CA LEU A 46 -19.12 4.39 0.03
C LEU A 46 -18.26 3.44 0.91
N GLN A 47 -18.72 2.23 1.16
CA GLN A 47 -18.07 1.23 2.01
C GLN A 47 -16.65 0.84 1.51
N CYS A 48 -16.32 1.12 0.24
CA CYS A 48 -14.98 0.86 -0.31
C CYS A 48 -13.95 1.99 -0.05
N ARG A 49 -14.31 3.07 0.63
CA ARG A 49 -13.39 4.19 0.90
C ARG A 49 -12.10 3.79 1.63
N ALA A 50 -12.16 2.78 2.49
CA ALA A 50 -11.00 2.26 3.23
C ALA A 50 -10.22 1.17 2.46
N TYR A 51 -10.63 0.86 1.24
CA TYR A 51 -9.96 -0.12 0.37
C TYR A 51 -9.25 0.56 -0.81
N GLY A 52 -9.06 1.86 -0.77
CA GLY A 52 -8.28 2.61 -1.75
C GLY A 52 -6.79 2.30 -1.67
N ALA A 53 -6.04 2.66 -2.71
CA ALA A 53 -4.59 2.39 -2.82
C ALA A 53 -3.80 2.80 -1.56
N PRO A 54 -4.05 3.96 -0.89
CA PRO A 54 -3.30 4.35 0.30
C PRO A 54 -3.53 3.46 1.53
N ALA A 55 -4.50 2.55 1.49
CA ALA A 55 -4.89 1.71 2.62
C ALA A 55 -4.81 0.21 2.34
N ILE A 56 -5.06 -0.22 1.10
CA ILE A 56 -5.38 -1.60 0.73
C ILE A 56 -4.27 -2.60 1.10
N MET A 57 -2.98 -2.21 1.06
CA MET A 57 -1.87 -3.09 1.40
C MET A 57 -1.81 -3.43 2.91
N ARG A 58 -2.61 -2.76 3.74
CA ARG A 58 -2.74 -3.04 5.17
C ARG A 58 -4.02 -3.79 5.52
N VAL A 59 -4.94 -3.94 4.57
CA VAL A 59 -6.14 -4.76 4.77
C VAL A 59 -5.74 -6.23 4.79
N PRO A 60 -6.05 -6.98 5.86
CA PRO A 60 -5.76 -8.40 5.92
C PRO A 60 -6.43 -9.14 4.76
N GLY A 61 -5.65 -9.88 4.01
CA GLY A 61 -6.16 -10.60 2.83
C GLY A 61 -5.02 -11.17 1.99
N ARG A 62 -5.37 -11.59 0.79
CA ARG A 62 -4.45 -12.18 -0.18
C ARG A 62 -4.34 -11.32 -1.40
N LEU A 63 -3.17 -11.39 -2.03
CA LEU A 63 -2.91 -10.73 -3.29
C LEU A 63 -2.71 -11.76 -4.39
N ARG A 64 -3.22 -11.46 -5.59
CA ARG A 64 -2.82 -12.09 -6.84
C ARG A 64 -2.09 -11.06 -7.68
N ILE A 65 -0.87 -11.37 -8.08
CA ILE A 65 -0.05 -10.49 -8.88
C ILE A 65 0.25 -11.22 -10.18
N SER A 66 -0.10 -10.60 -11.31
CA SER A 66 0.09 -11.17 -12.65
C SER A 66 0.34 -10.07 -13.67
N TRP A 67 1.08 -10.38 -14.72
CA TRP A 67 1.20 -9.48 -15.86
C TRP A 67 -0.11 -9.48 -16.67
N LEU A 68 -0.67 -8.31 -16.89
CA LEU A 68 -1.83 -8.13 -17.79
C LEU A 68 -1.36 -8.05 -19.26
N ASN A 69 -0.21 -7.40 -19.46
CA ASN A 69 0.53 -7.30 -20.71
C ASN A 69 2.00 -6.93 -20.39
N ASP A 70 2.83 -6.69 -21.40
CA ASP A 70 4.26 -6.44 -21.25
C ASP A 70 4.62 -5.22 -20.38
N ASN A 71 3.68 -4.27 -20.23
CA ASN A 71 3.90 -3.00 -19.56
C ASN A 71 2.95 -2.75 -18.37
N THR A 72 2.11 -3.73 -18.01
CA THR A 72 1.13 -3.52 -16.94
C THR A 72 1.08 -4.73 -16.01
N LEU A 73 1.42 -4.52 -14.76
CA LEU A 73 1.25 -5.50 -13.70
C LEU A 73 -0.11 -5.29 -13.03
N LYS A 74 -0.87 -6.37 -12.90
CA LYS A 74 -2.17 -6.38 -12.21
C LYS A 74 -2.00 -6.94 -10.82
N VAL A 75 -2.49 -6.21 -9.81
CA VAL A 75 -2.55 -6.62 -8.41
C VAL A 75 -4.01 -6.67 -8.00
N GLU A 76 -4.50 -7.87 -7.71
CA GLU A 76 -5.86 -8.12 -7.23
C GLU A 76 -5.82 -8.44 -5.73
N THR A 77 -6.83 -7.98 -4.98
CA THR A 77 -7.01 -8.31 -3.56
C THR A 77 -8.29 -9.09 -3.38
N ASP A 78 -8.29 -10.11 -2.53
CA ASP A 78 -9.52 -10.83 -2.16
C ASP A 78 -10.37 -10.00 -1.19
N ALA A 79 -9.74 -9.32 -0.25
CA ALA A 79 -10.43 -8.39 0.65
C ALA A 79 -10.87 -7.13 -0.12
N GLY A 80 -12.17 -6.86 -0.12
CA GLY A 80 -12.78 -5.76 -0.83
C GLY A 80 -12.85 -5.94 -2.34
N THR A 81 -12.33 -7.03 -2.89
CA THR A 81 -12.34 -7.36 -4.34
C THR A 81 -11.83 -6.19 -5.19
N GLN A 82 -10.64 -5.68 -4.86
CA GLN A 82 -10.05 -4.55 -5.56
C GLN A 82 -9.03 -4.99 -6.59
N THR A 83 -8.85 -4.16 -7.63
CA THR A 83 -7.82 -4.35 -8.65
C THR A 83 -7.02 -3.07 -8.82
N ARG A 84 -5.69 -3.18 -8.79
CA ARG A 84 -4.75 -2.11 -9.08
C ARG A 84 -3.94 -2.48 -10.33
N LEU A 85 -3.66 -1.48 -11.16
CA LEU A 85 -2.83 -1.64 -12.36
C LEU A 85 -1.57 -0.79 -12.21
N PHE A 86 -0.41 -1.41 -12.27
CA PHE A 86 0.88 -0.74 -12.22
C PHE A 86 1.46 -0.63 -13.62
N HIS A 87 1.58 0.61 -14.13
CA HIS A 87 1.97 0.91 -15.49
C HIS A 87 3.45 1.24 -15.59
N PHE A 88 4.18 0.47 -16.35
CA PHE A 88 5.60 0.69 -16.62
C PHE A 88 5.77 1.57 -17.86
N GLY A 89 6.62 2.62 -17.74
CA GLY A 89 6.92 3.54 -18.83
C GLY A 89 5.79 4.50 -19.23
N GLY A 90 4.70 4.56 -18.44
CA GLY A 90 3.57 5.45 -18.65
C GLY A 90 3.56 6.65 -17.72
N GLN A 91 2.92 7.74 -18.16
CA GLN A 91 2.52 8.86 -17.32
C GLN A 91 1.02 8.83 -17.07
N ALA A 92 0.59 9.38 -15.93
CA ALA A 92 -0.83 9.52 -15.65
C ALA A 92 -1.52 10.33 -16.77
N PRO A 93 -2.64 9.85 -17.33
CA PRO A 93 -3.38 10.59 -18.35
C PRO A 93 -3.79 11.96 -17.83
N ALA A 94 -3.53 13.01 -18.61
CA ALA A 94 -4.03 14.33 -18.29
C ALA A 94 -5.57 14.31 -18.25
N GLY A 95 -6.18 14.79 -17.16
CA GLY A 95 -7.64 14.81 -17.00
C GLY A 95 -8.26 13.44 -16.70
N GLY A 96 -7.47 12.44 -16.30
CA GLY A 96 -8.01 11.15 -15.87
C GLY A 96 -9.00 11.29 -14.70
N LYS A 97 -10.10 10.52 -14.74
CA LYS A 97 -11.09 10.53 -13.67
C LYS A 97 -10.50 9.91 -12.39
N PRO A 98 -10.50 10.60 -11.24
CA PRO A 98 -10.01 10.02 -9.99
C PRO A 98 -10.78 8.76 -9.61
N THR A 99 -10.05 7.78 -9.06
CA THR A 99 -10.63 6.55 -8.49
C THR A 99 -9.97 6.26 -7.14
N TRP A 100 -10.50 5.34 -6.35
CA TRP A 100 -9.85 4.95 -5.09
C TRP A 100 -8.52 4.22 -5.30
N GLN A 101 -8.32 3.61 -6.48
CA GLN A 101 -7.05 2.95 -6.82
C GLN A 101 -6.07 3.89 -7.55
N GLY A 102 -6.58 5.03 -8.06
CA GLY A 102 -5.78 6.02 -8.76
C GLY A 102 -5.13 5.50 -10.05
N TYR A 103 -4.11 6.22 -10.50
CA TYR A 103 -3.20 5.79 -11.54
C TYR A 103 -1.82 5.51 -10.91
N SER A 104 -1.31 4.30 -11.10
CA SER A 104 -0.03 3.86 -10.52
C SER A 104 1.04 3.73 -11.62
N ALA A 105 1.99 4.66 -11.64
CA ALA A 105 3.20 4.58 -12.45
C ALA A 105 4.25 3.72 -11.72
N ALA A 106 4.81 2.74 -12.41
CA ALA A 106 5.74 1.78 -11.84
C ALA A 106 7.09 1.83 -12.54
N ARG A 107 8.17 1.62 -11.78
CA ARG A 107 9.52 1.46 -12.30
C ARG A 107 10.35 0.53 -11.43
N TRP A 108 11.26 -0.19 -12.06
CA TRP A 108 12.28 -0.93 -11.32
C TRP A 108 13.40 0.03 -10.92
N GLU A 109 13.65 0.13 -9.62
CA GLU A 109 14.85 0.82 -9.16
C GLU A 109 16.09 -0.04 -9.51
N ALA A 110 17.08 0.57 -10.14
CA ALA A 110 18.39 -0.03 -10.23
C ALA A 110 18.95 -0.11 -8.82
N GLY A 111 19.12 -1.32 -8.29
CA GLY A 111 19.74 -1.53 -6.98
C GLY A 111 21.00 -0.67 -6.88
N GLN A 112 21.03 0.27 -5.96
CA GLN A 112 22.25 0.97 -5.65
C GLN A 112 23.23 -0.10 -5.17
N ALA A 113 24.25 -0.36 -5.97
CA ALA A 113 25.44 -1.02 -5.46
C ALA A 113 25.79 -0.24 -4.18
N ALA A 114 25.83 -0.93 -3.05
CA ALA A 114 26.17 -0.31 -1.79
C ALA A 114 27.34 0.63 -2.04
N ARG A 115 27.12 1.94 -1.99
CA ARG A 115 28.20 2.92 -2.06
C ARG A 115 29.01 2.64 -0.84
N GLY A 116 30.15 1.94 -1.06
CA GLY A 116 31.08 1.65 -0.01
C GLY A 116 31.35 2.91 0.76
N SER A 117 31.00 2.93 2.02
CA SER A 117 31.58 3.90 2.95
C SER A 117 33.08 3.83 2.78
N PRO A 118 33.80 4.96 2.57
CA PRO A 118 35.25 4.97 2.60
C PRO A 118 35.66 4.80 4.06
N GLY A 119 35.74 3.57 4.54
CA GLY A 119 36.03 3.25 5.92
C GLY A 119 36.86 1.99 6.02
N LEU A 120 38.16 2.20 6.33
CA LEU A 120 39.10 1.23 6.91
C LEU A 120 39.21 -0.12 6.19
N GLY A 121 40.27 -0.20 5.37
CA GLY A 121 40.70 -1.38 4.67
C GLY A 121 40.97 -2.61 5.53
N LEU A 122 39.93 -3.38 5.75
CA LEU A 122 39.99 -4.79 6.06
C LEU A 122 39.34 -5.51 4.89
N GLY A 123 40.14 -6.09 4.03
CA GLY A 123 39.83 -6.68 2.74
C GLY A 123 38.80 -7.81 2.78
N LEU A 124 37.57 -7.47 3.07
CA LEU A 124 36.40 -8.29 2.78
C LEU A 124 35.82 -7.79 1.46
N ALA A 125 36.15 -8.49 0.37
CA ALA A 125 35.49 -8.27 -0.90
C ALA A 125 33.97 -8.26 -0.69
N PRO A 126 33.23 -7.30 -1.29
CA PRO A 126 31.77 -7.35 -1.26
C PRO A 126 31.34 -8.69 -1.85
N ARG A 127 30.72 -9.56 -1.07
CA ARG A 127 29.95 -10.67 -1.63
C ARG A 127 29.05 -10.06 -2.70
N GLU A 128 29.04 -10.64 -3.89
CA GLU A 128 28.05 -10.36 -4.92
C GLU A 128 26.67 -10.65 -4.32
N GLY A 129 26.17 -9.69 -3.54
CA GLY A 129 24.82 -9.69 -3.03
C GLY A 129 23.91 -9.56 -4.24
N THR A 130 23.04 -10.51 -4.41
CA THR A 130 21.92 -10.50 -5.34
C THR A 130 21.37 -9.07 -5.39
N ARG A 131 21.48 -8.42 -6.55
CA ARG A 131 20.94 -7.08 -6.76
C ARG A 131 19.43 -7.16 -6.53
N SER A 132 18.99 -6.88 -5.32
CA SER A 132 17.57 -6.71 -5.01
C SER A 132 17.09 -5.51 -5.82
N ARG A 133 16.24 -5.74 -6.81
CA ARG A 133 15.56 -4.68 -7.53
C ARG A 133 14.30 -4.37 -6.77
N SER A 134 14.24 -3.20 -6.18
CA SER A 134 12.99 -2.67 -5.62
C SER A 134 12.05 -2.24 -6.76
N LEU A 135 10.77 -2.52 -6.62
CA LEU A 135 9.76 -1.97 -7.50
C LEU A 135 9.19 -0.72 -6.82
N GLU A 136 9.43 0.46 -7.40
CA GLU A 136 8.79 1.70 -6.98
C GLU A 136 7.48 1.89 -7.74
N VAL A 137 6.43 2.25 -7.01
CA VAL A 137 5.11 2.56 -7.55
C VAL A 137 4.64 3.89 -7.00
N VAL A 138 4.41 4.87 -7.87
CA VAL A 138 3.85 6.17 -7.50
C VAL A 138 2.42 6.27 -7.99
N THR A 139 1.48 6.45 -7.07
CA THR A 139 0.04 6.53 -7.37
C THR A 139 -0.49 7.93 -7.13
N THR A 140 -1.17 8.46 -8.12
CA THR A 140 -1.85 9.77 -8.13
C THR A 140 -3.28 9.64 -8.63
N GLN A 141 -4.01 10.75 -8.84
CA GLN A 141 -5.40 10.76 -9.30
C GLN A 141 -6.32 9.92 -8.40
N LEU A 142 -6.14 10.07 -7.09
CA LEU A 142 -6.91 9.37 -6.09
C LEU A 142 -8.24 10.08 -5.80
N SER A 143 -9.33 9.33 -5.69
CA SER A 143 -10.54 9.82 -5.04
C SER A 143 -10.35 9.86 -3.53
N PRO A 144 -10.92 10.83 -2.80
CA PRO A 144 -10.85 10.89 -1.35
C PRO A 144 -11.36 9.58 -0.70
N GLY A 145 -10.65 9.12 0.32
CA GLY A 145 -10.97 7.87 1.02
C GLY A 145 -10.44 7.86 2.45
N TYR A 146 -10.24 6.66 2.99
CA TYR A 146 -9.75 6.48 4.35
C TYR A 146 -8.46 5.68 4.41
N LEU A 147 -7.55 6.10 5.27
CA LEU A 147 -6.31 5.37 5.60
C LEU A 147 -6.57 4.18 6.55
N ARG A 148 -7.68 4.19 7.27
CA ARG A 148 -8.15 3.12 8.18
C ARG A 148 -9.67 2.98 8.09
N LYS A 149 -10.18 1.80 8.46
CA LYS A 149 -11.63 1.51 8.51
C LYS A 149 -12.37 2.19 9.68
N ASN A 150 -11.89 3.33 10.11
CA ASN A 150 -12.51 4.17 11.13
C ASN A 150 -12.56 5.65 10.76
N GLY A 151 -12.53 5.92 9.45
CA GLY A 151 -12.76 7.26 8.93
C GLY A 151 -11.54 8.19 8.95
N VAL A 152 -10.31 7.71 9.21
CA VAL A 152 -9.11 8.52 9.06
C VAL A 152 -8.91 8.89 7.59
N PRO A 153 -9.09 10.17 7.20
CA PRO A 153 -9.21 10.54 5.79
C PRO A 153 -7.86 10.66 5.08
N TYR A 154 -7.92 10.49 3.75
CA TYR A 154 -6.96 11.06 2.81
C TYR A 154 -7.72 11.82 1.72
N SER A 155 -7.09 12.84 1.13
CA SER A 155 -7.71 13.71 0.13
C SER A 155 -7.41 13.27 -1.30
N GLY A 156 -8.08 13.90 -2.28
CA GLY A 156 -7.77 13.72 -3.70
C GLY A 156 -6.40 14.31 -4.12
N ARG A 157 -5.71 15.03 -3.23
CA ARG A 157 -4.36 15.57 -3.45
C ARG A 157 -3.25 14.65 -2.92
N THR A 158 -3.62 13.47 -2.44
CA THR A 158 -2.69 12.48 -1.93
C THR A 158 -1.80 11.96 -3.05
N THR A 159 -0.51 11.87 -2.74
CA THR A 159 0.47 11.07 -3.49
C THR A 159 0.85 9.88 -2.63
N LEU A 160 0.75 8.70 -3.22
CA LEU A 160 1.15 7.45 -2.60
C LEU A 160 2.42 6.96 -3.30
N THR A 161 3.47 6.70 -2.52
CA THR A 161 4.69 6.02 -3.01
C THR A 161 4.83 4.70 -2.29
N GLU A 162 5.07 3.65 -3.04
CA GLU A 162 5.23 2.30 -2.51
C GLU A 162 6.51 1.68 -3.06
N TYR A 163 7.25 0.99 -2.19
CA TYR A 163 8.42 0.20 -2.55
C TYR A 163 8.13 -1.26 -2.24
N TYR A 164 8.33 -2.13 -3.23
CA TYR A 164 8.13 -3.56 -3.12
C TYR A 164 9.50 -4.25 -3.17
N ASP A 165 9.93 -4.77 -2.04
CA ASP A 165 11.23 -5.42 -1.86
C ASP A 165 11.03 -6.92 -1.65
N ARG A 166 11.52 -7.74 -2.62
CA ARG A 166 11.44 -9.19 -2.54
C ARG A 166 12.68 -9.76 -1.88
N PHE A 167 12.46 -10.73 -0.99
CA PHE A 167 13.54 -11.48 -0.35
C PHE A 167 13.16 -12.95 -0.16
N THR A 168 14.15 -13.77 0.12
CA THR A 168 13.96 -15.18 0.47
C THR A 168 14.61 -15.41 1.81
N GLU A 169 13.88 -15.98 2.74
CA GLU A 169 14.39 -16.35 4.05
C GLU A 169 15.33 -17.55 3.98
N PRO A 170 16.19 -17.76 4.98
CA PRO A 170 17.07 -18.95 5.05
C PRO A 170 16.30 -20.27 5.00
N THR A 171 15.04 -20.29 5.38
CA THR A 171 14.12 -21.43 5.31
C THR A 171 13.66 -21.74 3.88
N GLY A 172 13.98 -20.89 2.89
CA GLY A 172 13.54 -21.00 1.50
C GLY A 172 12.15 -20.37 1.25
N GLU A 173 11.55 -19.73 2.25
CA GLU A 173 10.28 -19.04 2.08
C GLU A 173 10.48 -17.73 1.32
N GLU A 174 9.61 -17.48 0.35
CA GLU A 174 9.64 -16.24 -0.45
C GLU A 174 8.66 -15.22 0.12
N TRP A 175 9.15 -14.01 0.27
CA TRP A 175 8.42 -12.88 0.84
C TRP A 175 8.62 -11.62 0.00
N PHE A 176 7.76 -10.64 0.17
CA PHE A 176 8.06 -9.26 -0.15
C PHE A 176 7.49 -8.32 0.92
N THR A 177 8.23 -7.24 1.16
CA THR A 177 7.81 -6.12 2.01
C THR A 177 7.30 -5.01 1.12
N VAL A 178 6.19 -4.39 1.51
CA VAL A 178 5.70 -3.14 0.90
C VAL A 178 5.89 -2.01 1.88
N THR A 179 6.81 -1.10 1.59
CA THR A 179 6.92 0.17 2.30
C THR A 179 6.00 1.17 1.62
N THR A 180 5.01 1.68 2.36
CA THR A 180 4.00 2.60 1.88
C THR A 180 4.22 3.98 2.49
N ILE A 181 4.34 5.01 1.66
CA ILE A 181 4.49 6.42 2.04
C ILE A 181 3.31 7.20 1.50
N VAL A 182 2.45 7.66 2.39
CA VAL A 182 1.28 8.49 2.05
C VAL A 182 1.60 9.95 2.36
N ALA A 183 1.70 10.79 1.33
CA ALA A 183 1.84 12.23 1.45
C ALA A 183 0.51 12.91 1.11
N ASP A 184 -0.13 13.53 2.08
CA ASP A 184 -1.39 14.26 1.89
C ASP A 184 -1.26 15.68 2.45
N PRO A 185 -1.22 16.71 1.59
CA PRO A 185 -1.03 18.09 2.03
C PRO A 185 -2.28 18.71 2.69
N VAL A 186 -3.42 17.99 2.69
CA VAL A 186 -4.69 18.47 3.25
C VAL A 186 -4.90 17.98 4.66
N TYR A 187 -4.56 16.71 4.94
CA TYR A 187 -4.92 16.04 6.19
C TYR A 187 -3.76 15.58 7.05
N LEU A 188 -2.55 15.51 6.49
CA LEU A 188 -1.36 15.04 7.23
C LEU A 188 -0.35 16.16 7.45
N TYR A 189 0.23 16.24 8.66
CA TYR A 189 1.33 17.16 8.96
C TYR A 189 2.65 16.74 8.31
N ILE A 190 2.89 15.43 8.25
CA ILE A 190 4.06 14.79 7.64
C ILE A 190 3.60 13.52 6.92
N PRO A 191 4.39 12.96 5.99
CA PRO A 191 4.04 11.70 5.35
C PRO A 191 3.83 10.57 6.37
N PHE A 192 2.78 9.78 6.17
CA PHE A 192 2.50 8.59 6.94
C PHE A 192 3.17 7.39 6.29
N VAL A 193 4.07 6.73 7.03
CA VAL A 193 4.87 5.61 6.53
C VAL A 193 4.49 4.33 7.26
N THR A 194 4.28 3.26 6.50
CA THR A 194 4.02 1.92 7.03
C THR A 194 4.73 0.86 6.21
N THR A 195 4.97 -0.30 6.80
CA THR A 195 5.44 -1.51 6.14
C THR A 195 4.44 -2.63 6.33
N THR A 196 4.34 -3.50 5.32
CA THR A 196 3.50 -4.70 5.38
C THR A 196 4.22 -5.82 4.65
N ASP A 197 4.34 -6.97 5.31
CA ASP A 197 5.01 -8.13 4.75
C ASP A 197 4.00 -9.11 4.17
N PHE A 198 4.37 -9.71 3.04
CA PHE A 198 3.57 -10.67 2.32
C PHE A 198 4.37 -11.93 2.08
N LYS A 199 3.85 -13.06 2.53
CA LYS A 199 4.41 -14.37 2.27
C LYS A 199 3.81 -14.97 1.01
N LYS A 200 4.64 -15.58 0.16
CA LYS A 200 4.18 -16.32 -1.00
C LYS A 200 3.45 -17.58 -0.58
N GLU A 201 2.21 -17.75 -0.99
CA GLU A 201 1.47 -18.99 -0.82
C GLU A 201 1.81 -20.00 -1.93
N ARG A 202 1.67 -21.29 -1.63
CA ARG A 202 1.97 -22.38 -2.57
C ARG A 202 1.05 -22.37 -3.79
N ASP A 203 -0.22 -22.04 -3.54
CA ASP A 203 -1.28 -22.03 -4.55
C ASP A 203 -2.35 -20.97 -4.23
N GLY A 204 -3.42 -20.93 -5.00
CA GLY A 204 -4.54 -20.00 -4.81
C GLY A 204 -5.72 -20.56 -4.03
N SER A 205 -5.59 -21.71 -3.38
CA SER A 205 -6.72 -22.41 -2.71
C SER A 205 -7.36 -21.60 -1.58
N ARG A 206 -6.58 -20.73 -0.95
CA ARG A 206 -7.04 -19.85 0.14
C ARG A 206 -7.63 -18.53 -0.33
N TRP A 207 -7.71 -18.30 -1.64
CA TRP A 207 -8.34 -17.09 -2.16
C TRP A 207 -9.81 -17.04 -1.77
N HIS A 208 -10.21 -15.97 -1.09
CA HIS A 208 -11.58 -15.79 -0.64
C HIS A 208 -12.03 -14.36 -0.87
N ALA A 209 -12.67 -14.12 -2.00
CA ALA A 209 -13.16 -12.80 -2.36
C ALA A 209 -14.28 -12.35 -1.41
N THR A 210 -14.11 -11.19 -0.79
CA THR A 210 -15.10 -10.57 0.08
C THR A 210 -15.42 -9.17 -0.41
N PRO A 211 -16.67 -8.70 -0.28
CA PRO A 211 -17.00 -7.32 -0.64
C PRO A 211 -16.35 -6.33 0.33
N CYS A 212 -16.35 -5.07 -0.07
CA CYS A 212 -15.99 -3.98 0.85
C CYS A 212 -17.03 -3.89 1.98
N SER A 213 -16.55 -3.51 3.16
CA SER A 213 -17.38 -3.20 4.32
C SER A 213 -16.83 -1.95 4.99
N ALA A 214 -17.71 -1.04 5.41
CA ALA A 214 -17.31 0.12 6.20
C ALA A 214 -16.97 -0.26 7.65
N ARG A 215 -17.31 -1.48 8.08
CA ARG A 215 -17.07 -2.02 9.42
C ARG A 215 -16.00 -3.10 9.42
#